data_da85dce122478976164f0e6ace008f86
#
_entry.id   da85dce122478976164f0e6ace008f86
#
_cell.length_a   1.000
_cell.length_b   1.000
_cell.length_c   1.000
_cell.angle_alpha   90.00
_cell.angle_beta   90.00
_cell.angle_gamma   90.00
#
_symmetry.space_group_name_H-M   'P 1'
#
loop_
_entity.id
_entity.type
_entity.pdbx_description
1 polymer ?
#
loop_
_entity_poly.entity_id
_entity_poly.type
_entity_poly.pdbx_seq_one_letter_code
_entity_poly.pdbx_strand_id
1 'polypeptide(L)'
;MCIRDSAYAHHIQRLMVTGNFCLLTGIDPKEVDQWYLGIYLDAIEWVELPNTRGMALFADGGLVGTKPYAAGGNYINKMSDYCNDCHYKIKEKLGPSACPLNSLYWNFMSKHRSELEKNHRLRMLYTTWDRMGSEMQQSIIKQASEYLADLDRL
;
A
#
# COMPACT_ATOMS: atom_id res chain seq x y z
N MET A 1 -14.59 12.45 -7.59
CA MET A 1 -14.73 11.73 -8.88
C MET A 1 -14.44 10.26 -8.61
N CYS A 2 -15.40 9.39 -8.85
CA CYS A 2 -15.28 7.97 -8.53
C CYS A 2 -14.70 7.21 -9.74
N ILE A 3 -13.71 6.35 -9.54
CA ILE A 3 -13.11 5.51 -10.60
C ILE A 3 -14.21 4.73 -11.34
N ARG A 4 -15.18 4.20 -10.59
CA ARG A 4 -16.32 3.46 -11.13
C ARG A 4 -17.13 4.25 -12.16
N ASP A 5 -17.30 5.55 -11.93
CA ASP A 5 -18.18 6.39 -12.75
C ASP A 5 -17.46 6.96 -13.98
N SER A 6 -16.15 7.14 -13.91
CA SER A 6 -15.34 7.74 -14.98
C SER A 6 -14.45 6.74 -15.74
N ALA A 7 -14.28 5.52 -15.20
CA ALA A 7 -13.28 4.55 -15.67
C ALA A 7 -11.87 5.15 -15.85
N TYR A 8 -11.55 6.17 -15.04
CA TYR A 8 -10.29 6.91 -15.08
C TYR A 8 -9.79 7.23 -13.68
N ALA A 9 -8.49 7.12 -13.49
CA ALA A 9 -7.76 7.66 -12.35
C ALA A 9 -6.44 8.26 -12.81
N HIS A 10 -6.02 9.33 -12.19
CA HIS A 10 -4.70 9.89 -12.42
C HIS A 10 -3.62 8.86 -12.07
N HIS A 11 -2.49 8.88 -12.79
CA HIS A 11 -1.40 7.94 -12.59
C HIS A 11 -0.97 7.76 -11.11
N ILE A 12 -0.83 8.87 -10.37
CA ILE A 12 -0.50 8.81 -8.94
C ILE A 12 -1.58 8.12 -8.11
N GLN A 13 -2.85 8.29 -8.45
CA GLN A 13 -3.94 7.58 -7.77
C GLN A 13 -3.87 6.08 -8.04
N ARG A 14 -3.55 5.68 -9.27
CA ARG A 14 -3.35 4.26 -9.62
C ARG A 14 -2.20 3.65 -8.81
N LEU A 15 -1.05 4.33 -8.74
CA LEU A 15 0.12 3.84 -8.01
C LEU A 15 -0.08 3.87 -6.49
N MET A 16 -0.45 5.02 -5.95
CA MET A 16 -0.33 5.30 -4.51
C MET A 16 -1.63 5.13 -3.72
N VAL A 17 -2.75 4.89 -4.38
CA VAL A 17 -4.01 4.55 -3.72
C VAL A 17 -4.36 3.10 -4.02
N THR A 18 -4.82 2.79 -5.23
CA THR A 18 -5.23 1.42 -5.60
C THR A 18 -4.04 0.44 -5.62
N GLY A 19 -2.95 0.79 -6.27
CA GLY A 19 -1.74 -0.05 -6.32
C GLY A 19 -1.11 -0.25 -4.94
N ASN A 20 -1.03 0.80 -4.13
CA ASN A 20 -0.57 0.69 -2.76
C ASN A 20 -1.45 -0.23 -1.91
N PHE A 21 -2.76 -0.15 -2.05
CA PHE A 21 -3.68 -1.06 -1.38
C PHE A 21 -3.41 -2.51 -1.80
N CYS A 22 -3.33 -2.79 -3.10
CA CYS A 22 -3.04 -4.12 -3.63
C CYS A 22 -1.69 -4.67 -3.14
N LEU A 23 -0.64 -3.82 -3.10
CA LEU A 23 0.67 -4.18 -2.58
C LEU A 23 0.61 -4.57 -1.09
N LEU A 24 -0.03 -3.74 -0.28
CA LEU A 24 -0.08 -3.93 1.17
C LEU A 24 -0.97 -5.11 1.58
N THR A 25 -1.98 -5.43 0.80
CA THR A 25 -2.87 -6.57 1.02
C THR A 25 -2.36 -7.86 0.40
N GLY A 26 -1.37 -7.78 -0.50
CA GLY A 26 -0.75 -8.95 -1.13
C GLY A 26 -1.62 -9.61 -2.19
N ILE A 27 -2.44 -8.84 -2.91
CA ILE A 27 -3.21 -9.34 -4.05
C ILE A 27 -2.26 -9.80 -5.16
N ASP A 28 -2.59 -10.91 -5.83
CA ASP A 28 -1.75 -11.44 -6.92
C ASP A 28 -1.54 -10.39 -8.01
N PRO A 29 -0.30 -10.07 -8.39
CA PRO A 29 0.00 -9.09 -9.41
C PRO A 29 -0.71 -9.33 -10.76
N LYS A 30 -0.98 -10.59 -11.11
CA LYS A 30 -1.70 -10.92 -12.34
C LYS A 30 -3.17 -10.52 -12.27
N GLU A 31 -3.80 -10.69 -11.12
CA GLU A 31 -5.18 -10.24 -10.91
C GLU A 31 -5.27 -8.72 -10.94
N VAL A 32 -4.30 -8.03 -10.36
CA VAL A 32 -4.22 -6.57 -10.40
C VAL A 32 -4.06 -6.07 -11.83
N ASP A 33 -3.15 -6.65 -12.62
CA ASP A 33 -2.95 -6.29 -14.03
C ASP A 33 -4.26 -6.45 -14.83
N GLN A 34 -4.94 -7.59 -14.68
CA GLN A 34 -6.20 -7.85 -15.36
C GLN A 34 -7.30 -6.87 -14.95
N TRP A 35 -7.36 -6.53 -13.66
CA TRP A 35 -8.32 -5.56 -13.16
C TRP A 35 -8.06 -4.17 -13.71
N TYR A 36 -6.78 -3.72 -13.75
CA TYR A 36 -6.40 -2.42 -14.32
C TYR A 36 -6.76 -2.33 -15.80
N LEU A 37 -6.44 -3.36 -16.58
CA LEU A 37 -6.77 -3.42 -18.01
C LEU A 37 -8.29 -3.43 -18.26
N GLY A 38 -9.07 -3.98 -17.34
CA GLY A 38 -10.52 -4.05 -17.46
C GLY A 38 -11.26 -2.80 -17.00
N ILE A 39 -10.72 -2.05 -16.03
CA ILE A 39 -11.44 -0.93 -15.40
C ILE A 39 -11.08 0.45 -15.97
N TYR A 40 -9.84 0.64 -16.43
CA TYR A 40 -9.39 1.92 -16.94
C TYR A 40 -9.50 1.96 -18.47
N LEU A 41 -10.16 2.99 -19.00
CA LEU A 41 -10.36 3.18 -20.45
C LEU A 41 -9.05 3.39 -21.23
N ASP A 42 -8.05 3.95 -20.60
CA ASP A 42 -6.75 4.28 -21.18
C ASP A 42 -5.65 3.26 -20.81
N ALA A 43 -6.02 2.13 -20.20
CA ALA A 43 -5.06 1.09 -19.84
C ALA A 43 -4.57 0.35 -21.08
N ILE A 44 -3.27 0.24 -21.20
CA ILE A 44 -2.57 -0.48 -22.26
C ILE A 44 -1.51 -1.37 -21.62
N GLU A 45 -1.47 -2.64 -21.97
CA GLU A 45 -0.64 -3.66 -21.33
C GLU A 45 0.83 -3.25 -21.18
N TRP A 46 1.45 -2.77 -22.24
CA TRP A 46 2.87 -2.38 -22.21
C TRP A 46 3.15 -1.17 -21.30
N VAL A 47 2.14 -0.36 -20.98
CA VAL A 47 2.23 0.75 -20.02
C VAL A 47 1.99 0.24 -18.60
N GLU A 48 1.05 -0.67 -18.41
CA GLU A 48 0.70 -1.21 -17.09
C GLU A 48 1.81 -2.10 -16.52
N LEU A 49 2.52 -2.87 -17.33
CA LEU A 49 3.61 -3.73 -16.86
C LEU A 49 4.67 -2.97 -16.05
N PRO A 50 5.33 -1.90 -16.54
CA PRO A 50 6.29 -1.17 -15.72
C PRO A 50 5.65 -0.34 -14.60
N ASN A 51 4.48 0.22 -14.81
CA ASN A 51 3.85 1.12 -13.85
C ASN A 51 3.11 0.38 -12.74
N THR A 52 2.29 -0.60 -13.08
CA THR A 52 1.51 -1.35 -12.09
C THR A 52 2.36 -2.46 -11.51
N ARG A 53 2.82 -3.41 -12.31
CA ARG A 53 3.59 -4.55 -11.81
C ARG A 53 4.96 -4.17 -11.25
N GLY A 54 5.72 -3.32 -11.95
CA GLY A 54 7.06 -2.90 -11.54
C GLY A 54 7.04 -1.88 -10.40
N MET A 55 6.42 -0.72 -10.61
CA MET A 55 6.47 0.36 -9.62
C MET A 55 5.47 0.17 -8.48
N ALA A 56 4.18 -0.05 -8.78
CA ALA A 56 3.16 -0.10 -7.74
C ALA A 56 3.27 -1.35 -6.89
N LEU A 57 3.36 -2.53 -7.52
CA LEU A 57 3.37 -3.83 -6.84
C LEU A 57 4.76 -4.35 -6.50
N PHE A 58 5.82 -3.72 -7.00
CA PHE A 58 7.22 -4.16 -6.80
C PHE A 58 7.45 -5.65 -7.16
N ALA A 59 6.69 -6.16 -8.12
CA ALA A 59 6.65 -7.57 -8.49
C ALA A 59 7.65 -7.94 -9.60
N ASP A 60 8.55 -7.02 -9.94
CA ASP A 60 9.66 -7.21 -10.90
C ASP A 60 11.02 -7.42 -10.21
N GLY A 61 11.04 -7.56 -8.89
CA GLY A 61 12.26 -7.68 -8.11
C GLY A 61 13.08 -6.39 -8.00
N GLY A 62 12.48 -5.24 -8.30
CA GLY A 62 13.11 -3.92 -8.15
C GLY A 62 13.87 -3.45 -9.40
N LEU A 63 13.54 -3.97 -10.58
CA LEU A 63 14.12 -3.53 -11.86
C LEU A 63 13.69 -2.10 -12.20
N VAL A 64 12.40 -1.80 -12.10
CA VAL A 64 11.83 -0.49 -12.41
C VAL A 64 11.90 0.44 -11.20
N GLY A 65 11.47 -0.05 -10.04
CA GLY A 65 11.45 0.69 -8.78
C GLY A 65 12.63 0.32 -7.88
N THR A 66 13.41 1.29 -7.43
CA THR A 66 14.52 1.03 -6.50
C THR A 66 14.08 0.70 -5.07
N LYS A 67 12.79 0.87 -4.76
CA LYS A 67 12.15 0.51 -3.50
C LYS A 67 10.65 0.35 -3.75
N PRO A 68 9.93 -0.43 -2.92
CA PRO A 68 8.47 -0.50 -3.04
C PRO A 68 7.82 0.86 -2.77
N TYR A 69 6.76 1.16 -3.50
CA TYR A 69 5.96 2.38 -3.32
C TYR A 69 4.91 2.20 -2.20
N ALA A 70 5.27 1.45 -1.16
CA ALA A 70 4.43 1.25 0.01
C ALA A 70 4.27 2.55 0.81
N ALA A 71 3.06 2.87 1.20
CA ALA A 71 2.72 4.07 1.95
C ALA A 71 1.60 3.83 2.97
N GLY A 72 1.71 4.44 4.13
CA GLY A 72 0.63 4.49 5.12
C GLY A 72 -0.33 5.66 4.88
N GLY A 73 -1.36 5.77 5.73
CA GLY A 73 -2.42 6.78 5.62
C GLY A 73 -1.93 8.23 5.60
N ASN A 74 -0.82 8.53 6.25
CA ASN A 74 -0.26 9.90 6.24
C ASN A 74 0.16 10.37 4.84
N TYR A 75 0.61 9.46 3.97
CA TYR A 75 0.93 9.80 2.59
C TYR A 75 -0.34 10.13 1.81
N ILE A 76 -1.38 9.31 1.93
CA ILE A 76 -2.67 9.52 1.27
C ILE A 76 -3.27 10.88 1.68
N ASN A 77 -3.22 11.20 2.98
CA ASN A 77 -3.70 12.48 3.50
C ASN A 77 -2.95 13.70 2.95
N LYS A 78 -1.67 13.57 2.65
CA LYS A 78 -0.87 14.67 2.08
C LYS A 78 -1.09 14.86 0.59
N MET A 79 -1.46 13.80 -0.11
CA MET A 79 -1.55 13.78 -1.58
C MET A 79 -2.99 13.89 -2.10
N SER A 80 -3.97 13.83 -1.20
CA SER A 80 -5.39 13.82 -1.58
C SER A 80 -6.26 14.40 -0.47
N ASP A 81 -7.52 14.63 -0.77
CA ASP A 81 -8.59 15.04 0.15
C ASP A 81 -9.40 13.86 0.71
N TYR A 82 -9.09 12.64 0.33
CA TYR A 82 -9.85 11.43 0.72
C TYR A 82 -9.98 11.23 2.24
N CYS A 83 -9.01 11.74 3.00
CA CYS A 83 -9.01 11.60 4.45
C CYS A 83 -9.88 12.62 5.19
N ASN A 84 -10.38 13.66 4.52
CA ASN A 84 -11.16 14.72 5.16
C ASN A 84 -12.48 14.20 5.73
N ASP A 85 -13.17 13.35 4.97
CA ASP A 85 -14.47 12.76 5.34
C ASP A 85 -14.35 11.30 5.79
N CYS A 86 -13.11 10.80 5.96
CA CYS A 86 -12.86 9.44 6.36
C CYS A 86 -13.05 9.27 7.88
N HIS A 87 -13.73 8.20 8.31
CA HIS A 87 -13.92 7.91 9.73
C HIS A 87 -12.64 7.41 10.43
N TYR A 88 -11.65 6.96 9.66
CA TYR A 88 -10.37 6.52 10.21
C TYR A 88 -9.45 7.69 10.54
N LYS A 89 -8.73 7.55 11.65
CA LYS A 89 -7.79 8.56 12.14
C LYS A 89 -6.35 8.20 11.74
N ILE A 90 -5.76 9.05 10.93
CA ILE A 90 -4.43 8.84 10.33
C ILE A 90 -3.32 8.76 11.38
N LYS A 91 -3.45 9.51 12.48
CA LYS A 91 -2.42 9.58 13.54
C LYS A 91 -2.45 8.38 14.48
N GLU A 92 -3.56 7.68 14.55
CA GLU A 92 -3.71 6.50 15.38
C GLU A 92 -3.03 5.30 14.72
N LYS A 93 -2.26 4.55 15.51
CA LYS A 93 -1.55 3.36 15.03
C LYS A 93 -2.31 2.07 15.29
N LEU A 94 -3.14 2.05 16.32
CA LEU A 94 -3.87 0.89 16.79
C LEU A 94 -5.30 1.28 17.18
N GLY A 95 -6.19 0.30 17.15
CA GLY A 95 -7.58 0.45 17.55
C GLY A 95 -8.54 0.54 16.37
N PRO A 96 -9.85 0.50 16.63
CA PRO A 96 -10.89 0.39 15.58
C PRO A 96 -11.00 1.64 14.69
N SER A 97 -10.54 2.79 15.18
CA SER A 97 -10.51 4.05 14.42
C SER A 97 -9.17 4.32 13.75
N ALA A 98 -8.16 3.48 13.95
CA ALA A 98 -6.85 3.66 13.31
C ALA A 98 -6.93 3.39 11.81
N CYS A 99 -6.24 4.22 11.01
CA CYS A 99 -6.18 4.01 9.56
C CYS A 99 -5.58 2.63 9.23
N PRO A 100 -6.31 1.75 8.53
CA PRO A 100 -5.83 0.40 8.20
C PRO A 100 -4.52 0.38 7.45
N LEU A 101 -4.30 1.36 6.56
CA LEU A 101 -3.05 1.46 5.80
C LEU A 101 -1.82 1.60 6.69
N ASN A 102 -1.94 2.08 7.93
CA ASN A 102 -0.80 2.19 8.84
C ASN A 102 -0.33 0.81 9.31
N SER A 103 -1.25 -0.05 9.76
CA SER A 103 -0.91 -1.40 10.20
C SER A 103 -0.52 -2.31 9.05
N LEU A 104 -1.23 -2.24 7.92
CA LEU A 104 -0.89 -2.97 6.69
C LEU A 104 0.51 -2.60 6.17
N TYR A 105 0.88 -1.32 6.19
CA TYR A 105 2.20 -0.85 5.82
C TYR A 105 3.32 -1.47 6.66
N TRP A 106 3.17 -1.44 7.99
CA TRP A 106 4.17 -2.02 8.87
C TRP A 106 4.23 -3.53 8.78
N ASN A 107 3.09 -4.20 8.57
CA ASN A 107 3.04 -5.63 8.31
C ASN A 107 3.80 -6.00 7.04
N PHE A 108 3.57 -5.27 5.94
CA PHE A 108 4.29 -5.47 4.68
C PHE A 108 5.80 -5.28 4.87
N MET A 109 6.23 -4.19 5.50
CA MET A 109 7.65 -3.90 5.74
C MET A 109 8.30 -4.93 6.65
N SER A 110 7.60 -5.42 7.68
CA SER A 110 8.10 -6.46 8.58
C SER A 110 8.25 -7.79 7.87
N LYS A 111 7.25 -8.18 7.07
CA LYS A 111 7.23 -9.45 6.32
C LYS A 111 8.38 -9.55 5.31
N HIS A 112 8.70 -8.44 4.64
CA HIS A 112 9.74 -8.38 3.61
C HIS A 112 11.08 -7.81 4.10
N ARG A 113 11.29 -7.77 5.41
CA ARG A 113 12.49 -7.17 6.01
C ARG A 113 13.78 -7.76 5.48
N SER A 114 13.88 -9.08 5.36
CA SER A 114 15.10 -9.78 4.92
C SER A 114 15.66 -9.30 3.57
N GLU A 115 14.77 -8.83 2.70
CA GLU A 115 15.12 -8.33 1.37
C GLU A 115 15.26 -6.82 1.37
N LEU A 116 14.31 -6.13 1.96
CA LEU A 116 14.21 -4.67 1.90
C LEU A 116 15.19 -3.94 2.82
N GLU A 117 15.65 -4.57 3.90
CA GLU A 117 16.63 -3.97 4.84
C GLU A 117 17.99 -3.68 4.17
N LYS A 118 18.33 -4.42 3.12
CA LYS A 118 19.54 -4.20 2.31
C LYS A 118 19.53 -2.86 1.57
N ASN A 119 18.35 -2.27 1.40
CA ASN A 119 18.20 -1.00 0.71
C ASN A 119 18.46 0.17 1.67
N HIS A 120 19.53 0.93 1.42
CA HIS A 120 19.94 2.06 2.25
C HIS A 120 18.86 3.15 2.42
N ARG A 121 17.94 3.29 1.44
CA ARG A 121 16.82 4.25 1.51
C ARG A 121 15.78 3.87 2.57
N LEU A 122 15.72 2.59 2.95
CA LEU A 122 14.76 2.07 3.92
C LEU A 122 15.36 1.95 5.34
N ARG A 123 16.65 2.26 5.50
CA ARG A 123 17.36 2.12 6.77
C ARG A 123 16.70 2.90 7.92
N MET A 124 16.34 4.16 7.69
CA MET A 124 15.66 4.97 8.71
C MET A 124 14.29 4.40 9.11
N LEU A 125 13.60 3.78 8.17
CA LEU A 125 12.31 3.14 8.42
C LEU A 125 12.49 1.97 9.39
N TYR A 126 13.44 1.06 9.13
CA TYR A 126 13.70 -0.07 10.01
C TYR A 126 14.23 0.36 11.36
N THR A 127 15.07 1.42 11.43
CA THR A 127 15.46 2.03 12.71
C THR A 127 14.24 2.52 13.49
N THR A 128 13.26 3.10 12.82
CA THR A 128 12.02 3.55 13.46
C THR A 128 11.18 2.36 13.94
N TRP A 129 11.08 1.31 13.14
CA TRP A 129 10.41 0.07 13.51
C TRP A 129 11.03 -0.58 14.74
N ASP A 130 12.35 -0.71 14.77
CA ASP A 130 13.10 -1.31 15.88
C ASP A 130 12.99 -0.52 17.18
N ARG A 131 12.78 0.78 17.11
CA ARG A 131 12.49 1.63 18.28
C ARG A 131 11.08 1.45 18.83
N MET A 132 10.16 0.90 18.06
CA MET A 132 8.86 0.52 18.59
C MET A 132 9.04 -0.75 19.43
N GLY A 133 8.62 -0.73 20.68
CA GLY A 133 8.74 -1.91 21.55
C GLY A 133 8.06 -3.14 20.93
N SER A 134 8.55 -4.32 21.25
CA SER A 134 8.06 -5.60 20.69
C SER A 134 6.55 -5.80 20.85
N GLU A 135 5.97 -5.36 21.95
CA GLU A 135 4.54 -5.42 22.21
C GLU A 135 3.74 -4.58 21.20
N MET A 136 4.21 -3.36 20.90
CA MET A 136 3.59 -2.50 19.90
C MET A 136 3.69 -3.10 18.50
N GLN A 137 4.85 -3.67 18.14
CA GLN A 137 5.05 -4.34 16.86
C GLN A 137 4.09 -5.51 16.68
N GLN A 138 3.97 -6.37 17.68
CA GLN A 138 3.05 -7.51 17.66
C GLN A 138 1.59 -7.06 17.53
N SER A 139 1.19 -6.03 18.26
CA SER A 139 -0.16 -5.47 18.18
C SER A 139 -0.49 -4.93 16.79
N ILE A 140 0.46 -4.24 16.14
CA ILE A 140 0.31 -3.74 14.77
C ILE A 140 0.17 -4.90 13.78
N ILE A 141 1.01 -5.93 13.88
CA ILE A 141 0.95 -7.11 13.00
C ILE A 141 -0.36 -7.88 13.20
N LYS A 142 -0.80 -8.04 14.45
CA LYS A 142 -2.07 -8.68 14.77
C LYS A 142 -3.25 -7.94 14.13
N GLN A 143 -3.32 -6.63 14.31
CA GLN A 143 -4.38 -5.81 13.70
C GLN A 143 -4.35 -5.87 12.17
N ALA A 144 -3.16 -5.85 11.55
CA ALA A 144 -3.04 -6.03 10.12
C ALA A 144 -3.55 -7.39 9.65
N SER A 145 -3.27 -8.46 10.41
CA SER A 145 -3.76 -9.81 10.11
C SER A 145 -5.29 -9.90 10.20
N GLU A 146 -5.90 -9.19 11.14
CA GLU A 146 -7.36 -9.09 11.27
C GLU A 146 -7.99 -8.40 10.06
N TYR A 147 -7.38 -7.32 9.54
CA TYR A 147 -7.82 -6.65 8.33
C TYR A 147 -7.65 -7.53 7.07
N LEU A 148 -6.54 -8.26 6.96
CA LEU A 148 -6.30 -9.16 5.83
C LEU A 148 -7.25 -10.38 5.81
N ALA A 149 -7.76 -10.77 6.96
CA ALA A 149 -8.74 -11.85 7.07
C ALA A 149 -10.15 -11.45 6.61
N ASP A 150 -10.47 -10.16 6.62
CA ASP A 150 -11.79 -9.63 6.25
C ASP A 150 -11.65 -8.23 5.63
N LEU A 151 -11.23 -8.20 4.36
CA LEU A 151 -11.02 -6.96 3.62
C LEU A 151 -12.31 -6.19 3.34
N ASP A 152 -13.46 -6.86 3.37
CA ASP A 152 -14.77 -6.25 3.12
C ASP A 152 -15.21 -5.31 4.26
N ARG A 153 -14.52 -5.37 5.40
CA ARG A 153 -14.76 -4.47 6.55
C ARG A 153 -13.96 -3.17 6.53
N LEU A 154 -13.11 -2.97 5.53
CA LEU A 154 -12.24 -1.80 5.45
C LEU A 154 -12.90 -0.56 4.85
#